data_6cb101a96cb7dbc4e47f245939b16655
#
_entry.id   6cb101a96cb7dbc4e47f245939b16655
#
_cell.length_a   1.000
_cell.length_b   1.000
_cell.length_c   1.000
_cell.angle_alpha   90.00
_cell.angle_beta   90.00
_cell.angle_gamma   90.00
#
_symmetry.space_group_name_H-M   'P 1'
#
loop_
_entity.id
_entity.type
_entity.pdbx_description
1 polymer ?
#
loop_
_entity_poly.entity_id
_entity_poly.type
_entity_poly.pdbx_seq_one_letter_code
_entity_poly.pdbx_strand_id
1 'polypeptide(L)'
;MDYAKIIEAIESVQHPAINASLTTLGILQDIDIEEGKVKATIVWPFDLVPPQIKQFITNSIKNAIKPFNMEFKYDERLMNDEEKEKFLALEKANWKGF
;
A
#
# COMPACT_ATOMS: atom_id res chain seq x y z
N MET A 1 16.38 16.35 1.56
CA MET A 1 15.19 15.53 1.33
C MET A 1 14.52 15.24 2.67
N ASP A 2 13.22 15.41 2.75
CA ASP A 2 12.49 15.22 4.00
C ASP A 2 11.85 13.82 4.02
N TYR A 3 12.56 12.85 4.55
CA TYR A 3 12.10 11.47 4.62
C TYR A 3 10.83 11.32 5.46
N ALA A 4 10.72 12.08 6.54
CA ALA A 4 9.54 12.00 7.41
C ALA A 4 8.26 12.39 6.67
N LYS A 5 8.31 13.42 5.84
CA LYS A 5 7.16 13.85 5.04
C LYS A 5 6.80 12.84 3.95
N ILE A 6 7.80 12.21 3.34
CA ILE A 6 7.57 11.18 2.33
C ILE A 6 6.90 9.97 2.97
N ILE A 7 7.41 9.49 4.10
CA ILE A 7 6.81 8.38 4.85
C ILE A 7 5.37 8.71 5.26
N GLU A 8 5.14 9.92 5.78
CA GLU A 8 3.80 10.36 6.18
C GLU A 8 2.83 10.33 4.99
N ALA A 9 3.27 10.81 3.82
CA ALA A 9 2.45 10.79 2.62
C ALA A 9 2.10 9.35 2.20
N ILE A 10 3.07 8.44 2.27
CA ILE A 10 2.85 7.03 1.92
C ILE A 10 1.88 6.37 2.92
N GLU A 11 2.07 6.62 4.21
CA GLU A 11 1.23 6.02 5.25
C GLU A 11 -0.19 6.57 5.24
N SER A 12 -0.42 7.70 4.59
CA SER A 12 -1.76 8.29 4.47
C SER A 12 -2.59 7.66 3.35
N VAL A 13 -1.99 6.84 2.49
CA VAL A 13 -2.70 6.22 1.36
C VAL A 13 -3.68 5.17 1.87
N GLN A 14 -4.96 5.35 1.52
CA GLN A 14 -6.05 4.50 1.97
C GLN A 14 -6.43 3.46 0.92
N HIS A 15 -6.92 2.31 1.39
CA HIS A 15 -7.51 1.31 0.51
C HIS A 15 -8.84 1.86 -0.05
N PRO A 16 -9.17 1.55 -1.33
CA PRO A 16 -10.42 2.07 -1.93
C PRO A 16 -11.69 1.55 -1.30
N ALA A 17 -11.70 0.35 -0.73
CA ALA A 17 -12.89 -0.29 -0.19
C ALA A 17 -12.83 -0.56 1.31
N ILE A 18 -11.71 -0.30 1.96
CA ILE A 18 -11.50 -0.57 3.39
C ILE A 18 -11.07 0.73 4.06
N ASN A 19 -11.70 1.08 5.17
CA ASN A 19 -11.35 2.30 5.91
C ASN A 19 -10.09 2.08 6.74
N ALA A 20 -8.98 1.89 6.06
CA ALA A 20 -7.66 1.71 6.66
C ALA A 20 -6.59 2.00 5.62
N SER A 21 -5.41 2.38 6.08
CA SER A 21 -4.28 2.64 5.19
C SER A 21 -3.69 1.33 4.66
N LEU A 22 -3.00 1.41 3.53
CA LEU A 22 -2.34 0.26 2.94
C LEU A 22 -1.29 -0.35 3.87
N THR A 23 -0.56 0.50 4.59
CA THR A 23 0.46 0.05 5.54
C THR A 23 -0.17 -0.67 6.72
N THR A 24 -1.27 -0.15 7.25
CA THR A 24 -2.01 -0.80 8.34
C THR A 24 -2.54 -2.17 7.92
N LEU A 25 -3.03 -2.28 6.70
CA LEU A 25 -3.56 -3.53 6.16
C LEU A 25 -2.48 -4.56 5.82
N GLY A 26 -1.21 -4.16 5.81
CA GLY A 26 -0.12 -5.04 5.41
C GLY A 26 0.03 -5.19 3.90
N ILE A 27 -0.68 -4.39 3.12
CA ILE A 27 -0.57 -4.40 1.65
C ILE A 27 0.72 -3.74 1.19
N LEU A 28 1.16 -2.70 1.90
CA LEU A 28 2.41 -2.01 1.58
C LEU A 28 3.41 -2.24 2.71
N GLN A 29 4.55 -2.86 2.38
CA GLN A 29 5.58 -3.25 3.34
C GLN A 29 6.97 -2.92 2.82
N ASP A 30 7.96 -3.03 3.69
CA ASP A 30 9.38 -2.93 3.34
C ASP A 30 9.71 -1.64 2.59
N ILE A 31 9.18 -0.52 3.08
CA ILE A 31 9.39 0.79 2.46
C ILE A 31 10.83 1.24 2.69
N ASP A 32 11.54 1.50 1.60
CA ASP A 32 12.91 1.98 1.61
C ASP A 32 13.00 3.22 0.71
N ILE A 33 13.46 4.32 1.27
CA ILE A 33 13.57 5.58 0.55
C ILE A 33 15.03 5.82 0.17
N GLU A 34 15.28 5.86 -1.13
CA GLU A 34 16.60 6.19 -1.69
C GLU A 34 16.52 7.52 -2.42
N GLU A 35 17.64 8.06 -2.79
CA GLU A 35 17.67 9.29 -3.55
C GLU A 35 16.91 9.15 -4.87
N GLY A 36 15.86 9.94 -5.03
CA GLY A 36 15.06 9.97 -6.25
C GLY A 36 14.05 8.85 -6.38
N LYS A 37 13.98 7.90 -5.43
CA LYS A 37 13.03 6.79 -5.53
C LYS A 37 12.58 6.21 -4.20
N VAL A 38 11.39 5.65 -4.21
CA VAL A 38 10.84 4.86 -3.09
C VAL A 38 10.72 3.43 -3.55
N LYS A 39 11.30 2.50 -2.80
CA LYS A 39 11.17 1.07 -3.03
C LYS A 39 10.26 0.47 -1.95
N ALA A 40 9.44 -0.48 -2.33
CA ALA A 40 8.57 -1.15 -1.38
C ALA A 40 8.14 -2.52 -1.92
N THR A 41 7.47 -3.29 -1.08
CA THR A 41 6.84 -4.54 -1.48
C THR A 41 5.33 -4.38 -1.36
N ILE A 42 4.61 -4.68 -2.42
CA ILE A 42 3.15 -4.75 -2.39
C ILE A 42 2.77 -6.20 -2.13
N VAL A 43 2.00 -6.42 -1.07
CA VAL A 43 1.66 -7.75 -0.58
C VAL A 43 0.16 -7.95 -0.74
N TRP A 44 -0.24 -8.82 -1.67
CA TRP A 44 -1.64 -9.02 -2.00
C TRP A 44 -2.26 -10.12 -1.14
N PRO A 45 -3.49 -9.91 -0.64
CA PRO A 45 -4.15 -10.94 0.18
C PRO A 45 -4.56 -12.18 -0.62
N PHE A 46 -4.78 -12.03 -1.93
CA PHE A 46 -5.20 -13.11 -2.82
C PHE A 46 -4.47 -12.98 -4.15
N ASP A 47 -4.34 -14.09 -4.87
CA ASP A 47 -3.76 -14.09 -6.21
C ASP A 47 -4.73 -13.55 -7.27
N LEU A 48 -6.03 -13.49 -6.96
CA LEU A 48 -7.07 -13.03 -7.88
C LEU A 48 -7.63 -11.65 -7.53
N VAL A 49 -6.81 -10.77 -6.99
CA VAL A 49 -7.22 -9.37 -6.80
C VAL A 49 -7.49 -8.75 -8.17
N PRO A 50 -8.66 -8.11 -8.38
CA PRO A 50 -8.98 -7.52 -9.68
C PRO A 50 -7.91 -6.53 -10.14
N PRO A 51 -7.54 -6.55 -11.44
CA PRO A 51 -6.52 -5.64 -11.96
C PRO A 51 -6.82 -4.15 -11.72
N GLN A 52 -8.09 -3.77 -11.75
CA GLN A 52 -8.50 -2.38 -11.49
C GLN A 52 -8.16 -1.96 -10.07
N ILE A 53 -8.32 -2.86 -9.10
CA ILE A 53 -7.98 -2.59 -7.70
C ILE A 53 -6.47 -2.47 -7.54
N LYS A 54 -5.70 -3.38 -8.15
CA LYS A 54 -4.25 -3.32 -8.12
C LYS A 54 -3.74 -2.02 -8.72
N GLN A 55 -4.28 -1.62 -9.86
CA GLN A 55 -3.89 -0.39 -10.54
C GLN A 55 -4.23 0.84 -9.71
N PHE A 56 -5.43 0.86 -9.11
CA PHE A 56 -5.85 1.96 -8.25
C PHE A 56 -4.88 2.13 -7.08
N ILE A 57 -4.55 1.04 -6.40
CA ILE A 57 -3.65 1.05 -5.25
C ILE A 57 -2.26 1.55 -5.66
N THR A 58 -1.71 0.99 -6.75
CA THR A 58 -0.40 1.37 -7.24
C THR A 58 -0.35 2.85 -7.62
N ASN A 59 -1.37 3.33 -8.34
CA ASN A 59 -1.46 4.73 -8.74
C ASN A 59 -1.63 5.66 -7.54
N SER A 60 -2.36 5.24 -6.52
CA SER A 60 -2.52 6.03 -5.30
C SER A 60 -1.19 6.26 -4.59
N ILE A 61 -0.33 5.23 -4.54
CA ILE A 61 1.00 5.34 -3.96
C ILE A 61 1.86 6.29 -4.80
N LYS A 62 1.85 6.13 -6.13
CA LYS A 62 2.60 6.99 -7.04
C LYS A 62 2.17 8.45 -6.89
N ASN A 63 0.88 8.70 -6.79
CA ASN A 63 0.34 10.05 -6.61
C ASN A 63 0.75 10.66 -5.28
N ALA A 64 0.83 9.87 -4.22
CA ALA A 64 1.22 10.35 -2.90
C ALA A 64 2.65 10.88 -2.87
N ILE A 65 3.56 10.27 -3.64
CA ILE A 65 4.96 10.67 -3.66
C ILE A 65 5.33 11.59 -4.83
N LYS A 66 4.40 11.83 -5.74
CA LYS A 66 4.62 12.71 -6.89
C LYS A 66 5.11 14.10 -6.52
N PRO A 67 4.55 14.79 -5.50
CA PRO A 67 5.02 16.11 -5.11
C PRO A 67 6.50 16.16 -4.69
N PHE A 68 7.08 15.01 -4.34
CA PHE A 68 8.48 14.91 -3.93
C PHE A 68 9.41 14.55 -5.09
N ASN A 69 8.88 14.43 -6.31
CA ASN A 69 9.63 14.01 -7.50
C ASN A 69 10.31 12.66 -7.34
N MET A 70 9.62 11.72 -6.68
CA MET A 70 10.12 10.38 -6.42
C MET A 70 9.54 9.38 -7.40
N GLU A 71 10.37 8.45 -7.85
CA GLU A 71 9.94 7.30 -8.64
C GLU A 71 9.55 6.17 -7.68
N PHE A 72 8.52 5.39 -8.04
CA PHE A 72 8.10 4.25 -7.24
C PHE A 72 8.54 2.94 -7.90
N LYS A 73 9.34 2.17 -7.17
CA LYS A 73 9.77 0.83 -7.56
C LYS A 73 9.24 -0.16 -6.55
N TYR A 74 8.69 -1.27 -7.01
CA TYR A 74 8.12 -2.24 -6.08
C TYR A 74 8.22 -3.67 -6.58
N ASP A 75 8.29 -4.60 -5.63
CA ASP A 75 8.10 -6.02 -5.85
C ASP A 75 6.72 -6.42 -5.36
N GLU A 76 6.23 -7.55 -5.81
CA GLU A 76 4.93 -8.06 -5.39
C GLU A 76 5.08 -9.48 -4.84
N ARG A 77 4.28 -9.79 -3.82
CA ARG A 77 4.15 -11.15 -3.30
C ARG A 77 2.77 -11.33 -2.71
N LEU A 78 2.42 -12.57 -2.41
CA LEU A 78 1.17 -12.88 -1.70
C LEU A 78 1.42 -12.86 -0.19
N MET A 79 0.37 -12.58 0.56
CA MET A 79 0.40 -12.65 2.02
C MET A 79 0.62 -14.09 2.47
N ASN A 80 1.41 -14.26 3.55
CA ASN A 80 1.43 -15.53 4.27
C ASN A 80 0.15 -15.66 5.10
N ASP A 81 -0.04 -16.82 5.76
CA ASP A 81 -1.28 -17.08 6.51
C ASP A 81 -1.52 -16.08 7.64
N GLU A 82 -0.48 -15.70 8.36
CA GLU A 82 -0.59 -14.74 9.46
C GLU A 82 -0.98 -13.35 8.96
N GLU A 83 -0.34 -12.88 7.90
CA GLU A 83 -0.66 -11.59 7.28
C GLU A 83 -2.08 -11.56 6.75
N LYS A 84 -2.51 -12.63 6.11
CA LYS A 84 -3.86 -12.76 5.55
C LYS A 84 -4.92 -12.77 6.64
N GLU A 85 -4.68 -13.47 7.72
CA GLU A 85 -5.58 -13.51 8.86
C GLU A 85 -5.80 -12.11 9.45
N LYS A 86 -4.72 -11.36 9.64
CA LYS A 86 -4.78 -9.99 10.13
C LYS A 86 -5.51 -9.08 9.14
N PHE A 87 -5.22 -9.23 7.85
CA PHE A 87 -5.89 -8.46 6.80
C PHE A 87 -7.41 -8.70 6.81
N LEU A 88 -7.82 -9.95 6.89
CA LEU A 88 -9.25 -10.30 6.88
C LEU A 88 -9.97 -9.74 8.11
N ALA A 89 -9.33 -9.75 9.26
CA ALA A 89 -9.90 -9.16 10.48
C ALA A 89 -10.08 -7.65 10.34
N LEU A 90 -9.09 -6.96 9.79
CA LEU A 90 -9.15 -5.51 9.57
C LEU A 90 -10.16 -5.14 8.48
N GLU A 91 -10.24 -5.93 7.43
CA GLU A 91 -11.23 -5.75 6.37
C GLU A 91 -12.64 -5.81 6.94
N LYS A 92 -12.93 -6.86 7.71
CA LYS A 92 -14.23 -7.05 8.33
C LYS A 92 -14.61 -5.89 9.24
N ALA A 93 -13.67 -5.41 10.04
CA ALA A 93 -13.90 -4.33 11.00
C ALA A 93 -14.07 -2.95 10.33
N ASN A 94 -13.49 -2.74 9.15
CA ASN A 94 -13.38 -1.41 8.53
C ASN A 94 -13.98 -1.34 7.12
N TRP A 95 -14.77 -2.32 6.73
CA TRP A 95 -15.40 -2.35 5.40
C TRP A 95 -16.29 -1.14 5.19
N LYS A 96 -16.15 -0.47 4.03
CA LYS A 96 -16.90 0.75 3.71
C LYS A 96 -18.33 0.51 3.24
N GLY A 97 -18.74 -0.74 3.04
CA GLY A 97 -20.13 -1.07 2.70
C GLY A 97 -20.46 -1.08 1.21
N PHE A 98 -19.49 -1.31 0.37
CA PHE A 98 -19.74 -1.48 -1.08
C PHE A 98 -20.23 -2.88 -1.38
#